data_2d2b833ca30fc41362a2e428fa6a1c2a
#
_entry.id   2d2b833ca30fc41362a2e428fa6a1c2a
#
_cell.length_a   1.000
_cell.length_b   1.000
_cell.length_c   1.000
_cell.angle_alpha   90.00
_cell.angle_beta   90.00
_cell.angle_gamma   90.00
#
_symmetry.space_group_name_H-M   'P 1'
#
loop_
_entity.id
_entity.type
_entity.pdbx_description
1 polymer ?
#
loop_
_entity_poly.entity_id
_entity_poly.type
_entity_poly.pdbx_seq_one_letter_code
_entity_poly.pdbx_strand_id
1 'polypeptide(L)'
;MKKMYKIATVLLAFCFLLGSVPMSVKAEDYKYQVTIFSGKQGAFSGTAGLVVKGADYSVSNTADAIVIKDLNPGDTVSFEARSGAVALDKDSKYYVQGIRISGRDNNAAVENSSFEVTGDQEYVVAYGIKGDQVAYTINYQDANGNKLADSQTFYGNVGDKPVVAYTYIDGYTPEYRNLTKTL
;
A
#
# COMPACT_ATOMS: atom_id res chain seq x y z
N MET A 1 -59.89 -44.26 20.62
CA MET A 1 -59.36 -43.22 19.72
C MET A 1 -59.27 -41.81 20.33
N LYS A 2 -60.21 -41.35 21.14
CA LYS A 2 -60.15 -39.97 21.74
C LYS A 2 -58.97 -39.68 22.68
N LYS A 3 -58.37 -40.70 23.34
CA LYS A 3 -57.24 -40.53 24.27
C LYS A 3 -55.89 -40.33 23.56
N MET A 4 -55.70 -40.85 22.36
CA MET A 4 -54.46 -40.72 21.61
C MET A 4 -54.28 -39.30 21.08
N TYR A 5 -55.35 -38.63 20.65
CA TYR A 5 -55.26 -37.27 20.16
C TYR A 5 -54.88 -36.22 21.22
N LYS A 6 -55.29 -36.49 22.47
CA LYS A 6 -54.92 -35.59 23.60
C LYS A 6 -53.41 -35.68 23.92
N ILE A 7 -52.83 -36.89 23.84
CA ILE A 7 -51.40 -37.09 24.08
C ILE A 7 -50.56 -36.49 22.93
N ALA A 8 -51.01 -36.68 21.67
CA ALA A 8 -50.34 -36.09 20.51
C ALA A 8 -50.32 -34.54 20.56
N THR A 9 -51.48 -33.94 20.96
CA THR A 9 -51.61 -32.48 21.06
C THR A 9 -50.71 -31.89 22.17
N VAL A 10 -50.60 -32.57 23.32
CA VAL A 10 -49.72 -32.16 24.40
C VAL A 10 -48.24 -32.32 24.02
N LEU A 11 -47.88 -33.36 23.29
CA LEU A 11 -46.51 -33.59 22.81
C LEU A 11 -46.12 -32.53 21.75
N LEU A 12 -47.04 -32.18 20.83
CA LEU A 12 -46.80 -31.15 19.84
C LEU A 12 -46.66 -29.75 20.47
N ALA A 13 -47.51 -29.44 21.49
CA ALA A 13 -47.40 -28.18 22.23
C ALA A 13 -46.06 -28.08 23.03
N PHE A 14 -45.56 -29.20 23.56
CA PHE A 14 -44.31 -29.23 24.25
C PHE A 14 -43.11 -29.04 23.33
N CYS A 15 -43.17 -29.59 22.11
CA CYS A 15 -42.12 -29.35 21.10
C CYS A 15 -42.11 -27.87 20.63
N PHE A 16 -43.25 -27.19 20.55
CA PHE A 16 -43.33 -25.75 20.25
C PHE A 16 -42.79 -24.88 21.38
N LEU A 17 -42.95 -25.28 22.64
CA LEU A 17 -42.41 -24.56 23.80
C LEU A 17 -40.88 -24.72 23.94
N LEU A 18 -40.30 -25.80 23.47
CA LEU A 18 -38.84 -26.01 23.46
C LEU A 18 -38.16 -25.29 22.27
N GLY A 19 -38.87 -24.98 21.21
CA GLY A 19 -38.36 -24.26 20.04
C GLY A 19 -38.27 -22.74 20.19
N SER A 20 -38.80 -22.17 21.28
CA SER A 20 -38.81 -20.73 21.52
C SER A 20 -37.85 -20.24 22.62
N VAL A 21 -36.83 -21.03 22.94
CA VAL A 21 -35.70 -20.47 23.69
C VAL A 21 -34.98 -19.53 22.73
N PRO A 22 -35.00 -18.19 22.96
CA PRO A 22 -34.16 -17.31 22.16
C PRO A 22 -32.72 -17.71 22.45
N MET A 23 -32.13 -18.51 21.60
CA MET A 23 -30.68 -18.60 21.55
C MET A 23 -30.20 -17.22 21.13
N SER A 24 -29.81 -16.40 22.10
CA SER A 24 -28.99 -15.25 21.80
C SER A 24 -27.66 -15.80 21.27
N VAL A 25 -27.60 -16.02 19.96
CA VAL A 25 -26.32 -16.15 19.28
C VAL A 25 -25.68 -14.78 19.49
N LYS A 26 -24.74 -14.66 20.45
CA LYS A 26 -23.78 -13.57 20.43
C LYS A 26 -23.08 -13.75 19.09
N ALA A 27 -23.36 -12.88 18.14
CA ALA A 27 -22.46 -12.69 17.04
C ALA A 27 -21.13 -12.33 17.70
N GLU A 28 -20.16 -13.24 17.67
CA GLU A 28 -18.78 -12.88 17.97
C GLU A 28 -18.45 -11.75 17.02
N ASP A 29 -17.97 -10.63 17.53
CA ASP A 29 -17.56 -9.52 16.70
C ASP A 29 -16.47 -10.05 15.77
N TYR A 30 -16.80 -10.19 14.49
CA TYR A 30 -15.87 -10.70 13.49
C TYR A 30 -14.67 -9.77 13.41
N LYS A 31 -13.48 -10.34 13.53
CA LYS A 31 -12.22 -9.61 13.42
C LYS A 31 -11.68 -9.78 12.01
N TYR A 32 -11.27 -8.68 11.41
CA TYR A 32 -10.75 -8.65 10.05
C TYR A 32 -9.26 -8.90 9.98
N GLN A 33 -8.83 -9.32 8.80
CA GLN A 33 -7.43 -9.52 8.47
C GLN A 33 -7.04 -8.67 7.26
N VAL A 34 -5.89 -8.02 7.36
CA VAL A 34 -5.24 -7.37 6.23
C VAL A 34 -3.97 -8.14 5.90
N THR A 35 -3.81 -8.50 4.63
CA THR A 35 -2.60 -9.16 4.13
C THR A 35 -1.95 -8.30 3.07
N ILE A 36 -0.64 -8.05 3.21
CA ILE A 36 0.16 -7.31 2.24
C ILE A 36 1.20 -8.29 1.69
N PHE A 37 1.11 -8.63 0.42
CA PHE A 37 2.06 -9.52 -0.24
C PHE A 37 3.26 -8.76 -0.78
N SER A 38 4.46 -9.34 -0.69
CA SER A 38 5.69 -8.76 -1.26
C SER A 38 5.68 -8.78 -2.80
N GLY A 39 4.89 -9.65 -3.41
CA GLY A 39 4.95 -9.89 -4.86
C GLY A 39 6.17 -10.72 -5.26
N LYS A 40 6.43 -10.80 -6.57
CA LYS A 40 7.50 -11.66 -7.11
C LYS A 40 8.85 -10.95 -7.27
N GLN A 41 8.91 -9.63 -7.06
CA GLN A 41 10.08 -8.82 -7.40
C GLN A 41 10.94 -8.47 -6.18
N GLY A 42 10.43 -8.70 -4.99
CA GLY A 42 11.10 -8.44 -3.73
C GLY A 42 10.58 -9.32 -2.60
N ALA A 43 11.18 -9.20 -1.45
CA ALA A 43 10.81 -9.92 -0.23
C ALA A 43 10.75 -8.98 0.97
N PHE A 44 9.87 -9.25 1.93
CA PHE A 44 9.87 -8.50 3.17
C PHE A 44 11.06 -8.90 4.05
N SER A 45 11.81 -7.91 4.51
CA SER A 45 12.86 -8.03 5.52
C SER A 45 12.40 -7.63 6.92
N GLY A 46 11.17 -7.11 7.05
CA GLY A 46 10.59 -6.63 8.28
C GLY A 46 9.30 -5.86 8.03
N THR A 47 8.88 -5.09 9.02
CA THR A 47 7.63 -4.29 8.99
C THR A 47 7.89 -2.78 9.02
N ALA A 48 9.06 -2.33 8.59
CA ALA A 48 9.37 -0.90 8.55
C ALA A 48 8.31 -0.14 7.73
N GLY A 49 7.84 1.00 8.23
CA GLY A 49 6.79 1.80 7.60
C GLY A 49 5.36 1.30 7.79
N LEU A 50 5.16 0.19 8.52
CA LEU A 50 3.82 -0.24 8.94
C LEU A 50 3.40 0.52 10.19
N VAL A 51 2.21 1.12 10.14
CA VAL A 51 1.55 1.75 11.29
C VAL A 51 0.10 1.25 11.32
N VAL A 52 -0.31 0.69 12.45
CA VAL A 52 -1.68 0.24 12.69
C VAL A 52 -2.26 1.08 13.82
N LYS A 53 -3.43 1.66 13.58
CA LYS A 53 -4.23 2.36 14.59
C LYS A 53 -5.47 1.53 14.85
N GLY A 54 -5.44 0.77 15.93
CA GLY A 54 -6.49 -0.14 16.36
C GLY A 54 -6.15 -0.71 17.72
N ALA A 55 -7.09 -1.41 18.34
CA ALA A 55 -6.90 -2.13 19.60
C ALA A 55 -6.77 -3.63 19.29
N ASP A 56 -5.91 -4.31 20.07
CA ASP A 56 -5.82 -5.78 20.12
C ASP A 56 -5.44 -6.49 18.80
N TYR A 57 -4.75 -5.81 17.89
CA TYR A 57 -4.25 -6.41 16.66
C TYR A 57 -2.95 -7.20 16.87
N SER A 58 -2.68 -8.14 15.99
CA SER A 58 -1.42 -8.88 15.91
C SER A 58 -0.80 -8.73 14.52
N VAL A 59 0.54 -8.70 14.44
CA VAL A 59 1.29 -8.60 13.20
C VAL A 59 2.27 -9.75 13.10
N SER A 60 2.26 -10.44 11.96
CA SER A 60 3.30 -11.41 11.60
C SER A 60 3.85 -11.07 10.22
N ASN A 61 5.14 -11.33 9.99
CA ASN A 61 5.72 -11.19 8.68
C ASN A 61 6.55 -12.40 8.29
N THR A 62 6.53 -12.71 7.01
CA THR A 62 7.40 -13.64 6.31
C THR A 62 8.04 -12.92 5.13
N ALA A 63 8.92 -13.58 4.39
CA ALA A 63 9.47 -13.01 3.16
C ALA A 63 8.38 -12.65 2.12
N ASP A 64 7.26 -13.38 2.13
CA ASP A 64 6.20 -13.26 1.12
C ASP A 64 5.05 -12.35 1.53
N ALA A 65 4.78 -12.18 2.83
CA ALA A 65 3.63 -11.42 3.30
C ALA A 65 3.82 -10.83 4.70
N ILE A 66 3.20 -9.68 4.91
CA ILE A 66 2.86 -9.10 6.21
C ILE A 66 1.37 -9.37 6.44
N VAL A 67 1.03 -10.02 7.56
CA VAL A 67 -0.35 -10.34 7.93
C VAL A 67 -0.69 -9.64 9.23
N ILE A 68 -1.76 -8.85 9.20
CA ILE A 68 -2.30 -8.11 10.33
C ILE A 68 -3.67 -8.70 10.66
N LYS A 69 -3.83 -9.24 11.85
CA LYS A 69 -5.06 -9.92 12.31
C LYS A 69 -5.71 -9.18 13.47
N ASP A 70 -6.90 -9.62 13.78
CA ASP A 70 -7.70 -9.17 14.92
C ASP A 70 -8.13 -7.69 14.81
N LEU A 71 -8.22 -7.19 13.57
CA LEU A 71 -8.63 -5.82 13.27
C LEU A 71 -10.14 -5.63 13.42
N ASN A 72 -10.55 -4.47 13.92
CA ASN A 72 -11.95 -4.06 13.97
C ASN A 72 -12.33 -3.24 12.73
N PRO A 73 -13.63 -3.21 12.37
CA PRO A 73 -14.14 -2.22 11.43
C PRO A 73 -13.75 -0.80 11.86
N GLY A 74 -13.21 0.00 10.96
CA GLY A 74 -12.78 1.38 11.24
C GLY A 74 -11.35 1.54 11.76
N ASP A 75 -10.64 0.45 12.08
CA ASP A 75 -9.21 0.52 12.32
C ASP A 75 -8.49 1.03 11.07
N THR A 76 -7.35 1.67 11.25
CA THR A 76 -6.58 2.21 10.13
C THR A 76 -5.24 1.50 10.01
N VAL A 77 -4.93 1.05 8.80
CA VAL A 77 -3.62 0.50 8.45
C VAL A 77 -2.92 1.47 7.48
N SER A 78 -1.67 1.78 7.77
CA SER A 78 -0.81 2.57 6.91
C SER A 78 0.49 1.81 6.67
N PHE A 79 0.90 1.70 5.42
CA PHE A 79 2.14 1.03 5.05
C PHE A 79 2.91 1.82 3.99
N GLU A 80 4.04 2.40 4.39
CA GLU A 80 4.97 3.05 3.46
C GLU A 80 5.98 2.02 2.95
N ALA A 81 5.66 1.41 1.81
CA ALA A 81 6.44 0.30 1.23
C ALA A 81 7.90 0.68 0.88
N ARG A 82 8.19 1.97 0.69
CA ARG A 82 9.52 2.50 0.37
C ARG A 82 10.38 2.75 1.61
N SER A 83 9.88 2.47 2.80
CA SER A 83 10.59 2.70 4.07
C SER A 83 11.71 1.71 4.37
N GLY A 84 11.97 0.76 3.46
CA GLY A 84 13.01 -0.26 3.62
C GLY A 84 12.51 -1.64 4.08
N ALA A 85 11.20 -1.82 4.27
CA ALA A 85 10.62 -3.13 4.58
C ALA A 85 10.78 -4.15 3.44
N VAL A 86 10.85 -3.65 2.19
CA VAL A 86 10.96 -4.49 0.99
C VAL A 86 12.39 -4.53 0.52
N ALA A 87 13.01 -5.71 0.58
CA ALA A 87 14.33 -5.97 0.02
C ALA A 87 14.21 -6.36 -1.46
N LEU A 88 15.03 -5.78 -2.30
CA LEU A 88 15.21 -6.12 -3.70
C LEU A 88 16.61 -6.70 -3.91
N ASP A 89 16.77 -7.54 -4.94
CA ASP A 89 18.09 -7.98 -5.34
C ASP A 89 18.97 -6.77 -5.74
N LYS A 90 20.26 -6.86 -5.48
CA LYS A 90 21.22 -5.77 -5.70
C LYS A 90 21.16 -5.21 -7.12
N ASP A 91 21.00 -6.10 -8.11
CA ASP A 91 20.95 -5.75 -9.53
C ASP A 91 19.52 -5.75 -10.08
N SER A 92 18.52 -5.60 -9.20
CA SER A 92 17.12 -5.59 -9.60
C SER A 92 16.85 -4.41 -10.53
N LYS A 93 16.19 -4.70 -11.65
CA LYS A 93 15.67 -3.68 -12.56
C LYS A 93 14.39 -3.01 -12.04
N TYR A 94 13.92 -3.40 -10.87
CA TYR A 94 12.69 -2.88 -10.27
C TYR A 94 13.01 -1.90 -9.14
N TYR A 95 12.04 -1.05 -8.84
CA TYR A 95 11.98 -0.22 -7.65
C TYR A 95 10.60 -0.29 -7.02
N VAL A 96 10.49 -0.06 -5.72
CA VAL A 96 9.22 -0.06 -5.01
C VAL A 96 8.47 1.25 -5.29
N GLN A 97 7.23 1.17 -5.74
CA GLN A 97 6.35 2.33 -5.95
C GLN A 97 5.42 2.59 -4.77
N GLY A 98 4.90 1.55 -4.14
CA GLY A 98 3.92 1.60 -3.06
C GLY A 98 3.19 0.27 -2.96
N ILE A 99 1.89 0.30 -2.66
CA ILE A 99 1.02 -0.87 -2.62
C ILE A 99 -0.17 -0.66 -3.55
N ARG A 100 -0.81 -1.75 -3.96
CA ARG A 100 -2.06 -1.79 -4.70
C ARG A 100 -2.93 -2.93 -4.22
N ILE A 101 -4.22 -2.89 -4.49
CA ILE A 101 -5.14 -4.00 -4.18
C ILE A 101 -4.68 -5.26 -4.93
N SER A 102 -4.60 -6.38 -4.21
CA SER A 102 -4.24 -7.69 -4.76
C SER A 102 -5.29 -8.17 -5.77
N GLY A 103 -4.87 -8.99 -6.73
CA GLY A 103 -5.76 -9.54 -7.75
C GLY A 103 -6.20 -8.56 -8.84
N ARG A 104 -5.78 -7.29 -8.80
CA ARG A 104 -6.01 -6.31 -9.86
C ARG A 104 -4.92 -6.36 -10.93
N ASP A 105 -5.24 -5.81 -12.11
CA ASP A 105 -4.30 -5.65 -13.21
C ASP A 105 -3.00 -4.94 -12.74
N ASN A 106 -1.87 -5.33 -13.34
CA ASN A 106 -0.57 -4.72 -13.08
C ASN A 106 -0.53 -3.21 -13.39
N ASN A 107 -1.45 -2.72 -14.23
CA ASN A 107 -1.60 -1.30 -14.54
C ASN A 107 -2.54 -0.57 -13.58
N ALA A 108 -3.08 -1.25 -12.56
CA ALA A 108 -3.90 -0.57 -11.55
C ALA A 108 -3.06 0.49 -10.83
N ALA A 109 -3.71 1.62 -10.53
CA ALA A 109 -3.06 2.71 -9.80
C ALA A 109 -2.50 2.21 -8.46
N VAL A 110 -1.38 2.78 -8.07
CA VAL A 110 -0.83 2.59 -6.72
C VAL A 110 -1.79 3.24 -5.74
N GLU A 111 -2.30 2.45 -4.81
CA GLU A 111 -3.21 2.92 -3.79
C GLU A 111 -2.49 3.81 -2.76
N ASN A 112 -3.26 4.60 -2.03
CA ASN A 112 -2.73 5.33 -0.90
C ASN A 112 -2.14 4.35 0.13
N SER A 113 -1.04 4.74 0.72
CA SER A 113 -0.37 3.95 1.76
C SER A 113 -1.16 3.82 3.06
N SER A 114 -2.33 4.46 3.17
CA SER A 114 -3.20 4.45 4.35
C SER A 114 -4.64 4.19 3.95
N PHE A 115 -5.29 3.26 4.63
CA PHE A 115 -6.68 2.87 4.37
C PHE A 115 -7.39 2.44 5.65
N GLU A 116 -8.70 2.54 5.65
CA GLU A 116 -9.58 2.07 6.71
C GLU A 116 -9.93 0.59 6.51
N VAL A 117 -9.98 -0.16 7.59
CA VAL A 117 -10.37 -1.57 7.59
C VAL A 117 -11.89 -1.68 7.53
N THR A 118 -12.41 -2.15 6.40
CA THR A 118 -13.84 -2.34 6.16
C THR A 118 -14.22 -3.80 5.91
N GLY A 119 -13.23 -4.71 5.93
CA GLY A 119 -13.38 -6.14 5.66
C GLY A 119 -12.01 -6.81 5.63
N ASP A 120 -11.96 -8.07 5.25
CA ASP A 120 -10.71 -8.72 4.90
C ASP A 120 -10.17 -8.10 3.61
N GLN A 121 -8.92 -7.64 3.64
CA GLN A 121 -8.32 -6.89 2.55
C GLN A 121 -6.96 -7.46 2.19
N GLU A 122 -6.68 -7.50 0.89
CA GLU A 122 -5.41 -7.98 0.38
C GLU A 122 -4.78 -6.93 -0.53
N TYR A 123 -3.52 -6.66 -0.26
CA TYR A 123 -2.68 -5.76 -1.03
C TYR A 123 -1.44 -6.48 -1.53
N VAL A 124 -0.79 -5.93 -2.51
CA VAL A 124 0.50 -6.38 -3.00
C VAL A 124 1.39 -5.17 -3.25
N VAL A 125 2.69 -5.32 -2.98
CA VAL A 125 3.67 -4.29 -3.28
C VAL A 125 3.70 -4.04 -4.79
N ALA A 126 3.58 -2.78 -5.16
CA ALA A 126 3.66 -2.31 -6.54
C ALA A 126 5.11 -1.97 -6.90
N TYR A 127 5.58 -2.47 -8.02
CA TYR A 127 6.93 -2.23 -8.52
C TYR A 127 6.89 -1.48 -9.85
N GLY A 128 7.80 -0.52 -9.99
CA GLY A 128 8.13 0.09 -11.26
C GLY A 128 9.41 -0.54 -11.83
N ILE A 129 9.58 -0.46 -13.13
CA ILE A 129 10.81 -0.84 -13.81
C ILE A 129 11.71 0.40 -13.82
N LYS A 130 12.95 0.24 -13.38
CA LYS A 130 13.99 1.23 -13.61
C LYS A 130 14.19 1.26 -15.12
N GLY A 131 13.70 2.31 -15.78
CA GLY A 131 13.98 2.52 -17.20
C GLY A 131 15.47 2.71 -17.45
N ASP A 132 15.84 2.89 -18.70
CA ASP A 132 17.21 3.32 -19.07
C ASP A 132 17.43 4.73 -18.52
N GLN A 133 17.80 4.80 -17.24
CA GLN A 133 18.09 6.06 -16.56
C GLN A 133 19.41 6.62 -17.06
N VAL A 134 19.36 7.87 -17.46
CA VAL A 134 20.55 8.66 -17.77
C VAL A 134 20.71 9.77 -16.75
N ALA A 135 21.97 10.00 -16.36
CA ALA A 135 22.30 11.17 -15.57
C ALA A 135 22.32 12.40 -16.48
N TYR A 136 21.74 13.50 -16.00
CA TYR A 136 21.90 14.80 -16.64
C TYR A 136 22.34 15.84 -15.60
N THR A 137 23.20 16.74 -16.02
CA THR A 137 23.80 17.76 -15.16
C THR A 137 23.36 19.13 -15.57
N ILE A 138 22.95 19.93 -14.59
CA ILE A 138 22.62 21.36 -14.75
C ILE A 138 23.87 22.14 -14.32
N ASN A 139 24.42 22.90 -15.26
CA ASN A 139 25.52 23.80 -15.02
C ASN A 139 25.02 25.24 -14.97
N TYR A 140 25.47 25.98 -14.00
CA TYR A 140 25.18 27.41 -13.83
C TYR A 140 26.40 28.22 -14.25
N GLN A 141 26.29 28.89 -15.40
CA GLN A 141 27.42 29.59 -16.04
C GLN A 141 26.99 30.98 -16.53
N ASP A 142 27.92 31.90 -16.57
CA ASP A 142 27.72 33.19 -17.27
C ASP A 142 27.89 33.03 -18.79
N ALA A 143 27.70 34.13 -19.55
CA ALA A 143 27.85 34.13 -21.01
C ALA A 143 29.27 33.81 -21.50
N ASN A 144 30.27 33.87 -20.63
CA ASN A 144 31.66 33.52 -20.92
C ASN A 144 32.03 32.11 -20.49
N GLY A 145 31.05 31.37 -19.92
CA GLY A 145 31.29 30.01 -19.44
C GLY A 145 31.85 29.92 -18.01
N ASN A 146 31.96 31.04 -17.30
CA ASN A 146 32.44 31.02 -15.92
C ASN A 146 31.38 30.42 -15.01
N LYS A 147 31.79 29.56 -14.10
CA LYS A 147 30.92 28.91 -13.14
C LYS A 147 30.34 29.94 -12.15
N LEU A 148 29.01 29.95 -12.02
CA LEU A 148 28.28 30.83 -11.09
C LEU A 148 27.81 30.12 -9.83
N ALA A 149 27.49 28.83 -9.93
CA ALA A 149 27.08 27.98 -8.82
C ALA A 149 27.48 26.52 -9.06
N ASP A 150 27.38 25.70 -8.03
CA ASP A 150 27.70 24.28 -8.13
C ASP A 150 26.70 23.56 -9.06
N SER A 151 27.25 22.72 -9.91
CA SER A 151 26.48 21.86 -10.81
C SER A 151 25.66 20.85 -10.01
N GLN A 152 24.43 20.59 -10.47
CA GLN A 152 23.54 19.59 -9.88
C GLN A 152 23.30 18.45 -10.86
N THR A 153 23.44 17.23 -10.38
CA THR A 153 23.18 16.02 -11.19
C THR A 153 21.85 15.39 -10.78
N PHE A 154 21.04 15.12 -11.77
CA PHE A 154 19.73 14.46 -11.67
C PHE A 154 19.70 13.22 -12.55
N TYR A 155 18.67 12.40 -12.38
CA TYR A 155 18.45 11.19 -13.19
C TYR A 155 17.07 11.23 -13.78
N GLY A 156 16.93 10.82 -15.03
CA GLY A 156 15.69 10.67 -15.77
C GLY A 156 15.75 9.50 -16.73
N ASN A 157 14.63 9.10 -17.30
CA ASN A 157 14.63 8.03 -18.30
C ASN A 157 14.98 8.58 -19.69
N VAL A 158 15.58 7.74 -20.52
CA VAL A 158 15.79 8.05 -21.93
C VAL A 158 14.46 8.42 -22.58
N GLY A 159 14.41 9.55 -23.27
CA GLY A 159 13.21 10.09 -23.88
C GLY A 159 12.39 11.05 -22.99
N ASP A 160 12.67 11.15 -21.69
CA ASP A 160 12.06 12.14 -20.82
C ASP A 160 12.44 13.57 -21.25
N LYS A 161 11.55 14.51 -20.95
CA LYS A 161 11.78 15.94 -21.14
C LYS A 161 11.63 16.68 -19.82
N PRO A 162 12.62 16.57 -18.92
CA PRO A 162 12.56 17.28 -17.66
C PRO A 162 12.52 18.78 -17.88
N VAL A 163 11.71 19.46 -17.09
CA VAL A 163 11.67 20.93 -17.04
C VAL A 163 12.54 21.37 -15.89
N VAL A 164 13.61 22.08 -16.20
CA VAL A 164 14.53 22.64 -15.23
C VAL A 164 14.22 24.12 -15.04
N ALA A 165 13.78 24.49 -13.82
CA ALA A 165 13.61 25.89 -13.47
C ALA A 165 14.98 26.53 -13.19
N TYR A 166 15.08 27.84 -13.42
CA TYR A 166 16.29 28.58 -13.06
C TYR A 166 16.47 28.61 -11.53
N THR A 167 17.72 28.69 -11.11
CA THR A 167 18.09 28.99 -9.72
C THR A 167 18.41 30.49 -9.62
N TYR A 168 17.92 31.13 -8.56
CA TYR A 168 18.29 32.55 -8.29
C TYR A 168 19.76 32.60 -7.92
N ILE A 169 20.52 33.47 -8.63
CA ILE A 169 21.92 33.77 -8.37
C ILE A 169 22.02 35.28 -8.30
N ASP A 170 22.49 35.81 -7.17
CA ASP A 170 22.58 37.26 -6.94
C ASP A 170 23.46 37.92 -7.99
N GLY A 171 22.96 39.05 -8.53
CA GLY A 171 23.65 39.81 -9.57
C GLY A 171 23.49 39.27 -10.99
N TYR A 172 22.77 38.15 -11.19
CA TYR A 172 22.56 37.56 -12.51
C TYR A 172 21.09 37.41 -12.85
N THR A 173 20.78 37.66 -14.12
CA THR A 173 19.44 37.38 -14.68
C THR A 173 19.50 36.18 -15.59
N PRO A 174 18.63 35.16 -15.41
CA PRO A 174 18.65 33.98 -16.24
C PRO A 174 18.23 34.34 -17.68
N GLU A 175 18.92 33.75 -18.66
CA GLU A 175 18.55 33.87 -20.07
C GLU A 175 17.18 33.26 -20.35
N TYR A 176 16.88 32.12 -19.68
CA TYR A 176 15.61 31.42 -19.75
C TYR A 176 15.07 31.12 -18.35
N ARG A 177 13.76 31.28 -18.18
CA ARG A 177 13.11 30.96 -16.90
C ARG A 177 13.01 29.44 -16.64
N ASN A 178 13.01 28.68 -17.71
CA ASN A 178 13.09 27.21 -17.67
C ASN A 178 13.74 26.71 -18.96
N LEU A 179 14.33 25.54 -18.86
CA LEU A 179 14.88 24.81 -19.97
C LEU A 179 14.32 23.40 -19.98
N THR A 180 14.11 22.86 -21.17
CA THR A 180 13.79 21.45 -21.36
C THR A 180 14.63 20.87 -22.48
N LYS A 181 15.11 19.65 -22.27
CA LYS A 181 15.87 18.90 -23.25
C LYS A 181 15.47 17.44 -23.14
N THR A 182 15.39 16.75 -24.27
CA THR A 182 15.18 15.28 -24.27
C THR A 182 16.44 14.58 -23.80
N LEU A 183 16.29 13.68 -22.84
CA LEU A 183 17.35 12.83 -22.30
C LEU A 183 17.68 11.67 -23.23
#